data_57c1676689f2104317e9090d863e959d
#
_entry.id   57c1676689f2104317e9090d863e959d
#
_cell.length_a   1.000
_cell.length_b   1.000
_cell.length_c   1.000
_cell.angle_alpha   90.00
_cell.angle_beta   90.00
_cell.angle_gamma   90.00
#
_symmetry.space_group_name_H-M   'P 1'
#
loop_
_entity.id
_entity.type
_entity.pdbx_description
1 polymer ?
#
loop_
_entity_poly.entity_id
_entity_poly.type
_entity_poly.pdbx_seq_one_letter_code
_entity_poly.pdbx_strand_id
1 'polypeptide(L)'
;MRIGTPLSASARRVMLLGSGELGKEVVIALQRLGVETIAVDRYPHAPAMQVAHRSHVINMADPAALRALVEAERPHLVVPEIEAIATEELLRIEADGLAEVIPTARAANLTMNREGIRRLAAEELGLPTSP
;
A
#
# COMPACT_ATOMS: atom_id res chain seq x y z
N MET A 1 3.78 -14.00 12.65
CA MET A 1 4.69 -13.13 11.90
C MET A 1 4.78 -11.77 12.57
N ARG A 2 5.95 -11.18 12.60
CA ARG A 2 6.16 -9.88 13.24
C ARG A 2 6.10 -8.75 12.21
N ILE A 3 5.73 -7.55 12.68
CA ILE A 3 5.99 -6.33 11.94
C ILE A 3 7.50 -6.15 11.93
N GLY A 4 8.07 -5.97 10.76
CA GLY A 4 9.47 -5.64 10.65
C GLY A 4 9.71 -4.16 10.95
N THR A 5 10.92 -3.73 10.79
CA THR A 5 11.31 -2.34 10.94
C THR A 5 11.25 -1.66 9.58
N PRO A 6 10.52 -0.54 9.43
CA PRO A 6 10.52 0.20 8.17
C PRO A 6 11.93 0.51 7.69
N LEU A 7 12.13 0.50 6.39
CA LEU A 7 13.41 0.77 5.73
C LEU A 7 14.49 -0.27 6.06
N SER A 8 14.08 -1.48 6.41
CA SER A 8 14.98 -2.61 6.65
C SER A 8 14.53 -3.84 5.87
N ALA A 9 15.36 -4.88 5.86
CA ALA A 9 15.04 -6.13 5.17
C ALA A 9 13.81 -6.83 5.74
N SER A 10 13.46 -6.58 7.00
CA SER A 10 12.31 -7.19 7.66
C SER A 10 11.03 -6.38 7.50
N ALA A 11 11.06 -5.23 6.81
CA ALA A 11 9.91 -4.34 6.69
C ALA A 11 8.71 -5.02 6.04
N ARG A 12 7.52 -4.66 6.52
CA ARG A 12 6.27 -4.92 5.81
C ARG A 12 5.95 -3.68 4.99
N ARG A 13 5.70 -3.85 3.71
CA ARG A 13 5.57 -2.74 2.76
C ARG A 13 4.18 -2.70 2.17
N VAL A 14 3.58 -1.51 2.16
CA VAL A 14 2.27 -1.24 1.55
C VAL A 14 2.45 -0.14 0.51
N MET A 15 1.96 -0.38 -0.69
CA MET A 15 2.01 0.57 -1.80
C MET A 15 0.61 1.10 -2.09
N LEU A 16 0.45 2.42 -2.13
CA LEU A 16 -0.79 3.08 -2.50
C LEU A 16 -0.70 3.57 -3.94
N LEU A 17 -1.65 3.14 -4.75
CA LEU A 17 -1.78 3.60 -6.14
C LEU A 17 -2.84 4.68 -6.18
N GLY A 18 -2.40 5.92 -6.31
CA GLY A 18 -3.19 7.11 -6.04
C GLY A 18 -2.91 7.57 -4.63
N SER A 19 -2.45 8.80 -4.48
CA SER A 19 -1.90 9.28 -3.20
C SER A 19 -2.55 10.58 -2.77
N GLY A 20 -3.90 10.66 -2.87
CA GLY A 20 -4.69 11.80 -2.45
C GLY A 20 -4.83 11.91 -0.94
N GLU A 21 -5.82 12.68 -0.50
CA GLU A 21 -6.02 12.94 0.93
C GLU A 21 -6.41 11.69 1.71
N LEU A 22 -7.26 10.83 1.14
CA LEU A 22 -7.61 9.58 1.79
C LEU A 22 -6.38 8.67 1.88
N GLY A 23 -5.58 8.63 0.82
CA GLY A 23 -4.33 7.88 0.83
C GLY A 23 -3.38 8.36 1.91
N LYS A 24 -3.30 9.68 2.13
CA LYS A 24 -2.49 10.26 3.20
C LYS A 24 -2.92 9.75 4.57
N GLU A 25 -4.23 9.71 4.83
CA GLU A 25 -4.75 9.20 6.10
C GLU A 25 -4.42 7.70 6.27
N VAL A 26 -4.53 6.92 5.21
CA VAL A 26 -4.17 5.50 5.24
C VAL A 26 -2.67 5.32 5.54
N VAL A 27 -1.81 6.12 4.90
CA VAL A 27 -0.36 6.08 5.16
C VAL A 27 -0.05 6.38 6.62
N ILE A 28 -0.67 7.42 7.17
CA ILE A 28 -0.43 7.79 8.57
C ILE A 28 -0.85 6.65 9.51
N ALA A 29 -2.01 6.05 9.26
CA ALA A 29 -2.49 4.94 10.08
C ALA A 29 -1.55 3.73 9.99
N LEU A 30 -1.07 3.41 8.81
CA LEU A 30 -0.13 2.30 8.60
C LEU A 30 1.21 2.56 9.29
N GLN A 31 1.71 3.80 9.24
CA GLN A 31 2.96 4.15 9.90
C GLN A 31 2.86 4.01 11.41
N ARG A 32 1.69 4.25 11.99
CA ARG A 32 1.47 4.01 13.42
C ARG A 32 1.61 2.53 13.79
N LEU A 33 1.42 1.64 12.82
CA LEU A 33 1.64 0.21 13.01
C LEU A 33 3.10 -0.20 12.76
N GLY A 34 3.94 0.70 12.29
CA GLY A 34 5.31 0.38 11.92
C GLY A 34 5.45 -0.21 10.53
N VAL A 35 4.50 0.06 9.63
CA VAL A 35 4.51 -0.43 8.25
C VAL A 35 5.25 0.55 7.36
N GLU A 36 6.09 0.04 6.48
CA GLU A 36 6.77 0.87 5.48
C GLU A 36 5.80 1.19 4.34
N THR A 37 5.68 2.47 4.00
CA THR A 37 4.68 2.95 3.05
C THR A 37 5.33 3.53 1.80
N ILE A 38 4.70 3.23 0.65
CA ILE A 38 5.15 3.69 -0.67
C ILE A 38 3.97 4.36 -1.35
N ALA A 39 4.08 5.65 -1.64
CA ALA A 39 3.01 6.42 -2.27
C ALA A 39 3.29 6.59 -3.76
N VAL A 40 2.33 6.27 -4.60
CA VAL A 40 2.45 6.33 -6.05
C VAL A 40 1.34 7.19 -6.63
N ASP A 41 1.67 8.09 -7.53
CA ASP A 41 0.68 8.85 -8.29
C ASP A 41 1.28 9.25 -9.64
N ARG A 42 0.45 9.88 -10.47
CA ARG A 42 0.86 10.36 -11.80
C ARG A 42 1.50 11.75 -11.77
N TYR A 43 1.48 12.43 -10.62
CA TYR A 43 2.06 13.76 -10.47
C TYR A 43 2.87 13.81 -9.18
N PRO A 44 3.89 14.71 -9.10
CA PRO A 44 4.72 14.81 -7.91
C PRO A 44 3.99 15.55 -6.78
N HIS A 45 4.45 15.34 -5.55
CA HIS A 45 3.97 16.04 -4.36
C HIS A 45 2.49 15.80 -4.04
N ALA A 46 1.95 14.64 -4.42
CA ALA A 46 0.61 14.26 -4.01
C ALA A 46 0.53 14.16 -2.48
N PRO A 47 -0.65 14.35 -1.87
CA PRO A 47 -0.78 14.41 -0.40
C PRO A 47 -0.11 13.27 0.36
N ALA A 48 -0.32 12.02 -0.05
CA ALA A 48 0.29 10.89 0.64
C ALA A 48 1.80 10.85 0.50
N MET A 49 2.36 11.42 -0.58
CA MET A 49 3.81 11.48 -0.79
C MET A 49 4.52 12.32 0.26
N GLN A 50 3.79 13.23 0.90
CA GLN A 50 4.35 14.11 1.93
C GLN A 50 4.71 13.35 3.21
N VAL A 51 4.10 12.20 3.43
CA VAL A 51 4.27 11.44 4.68
C VAL A 51 4.77 10.02 4.47
N ALA A 52 4.77 9.50 3.24
CA ALA A 52 5.23 8.15 2.95
C ALA A 52 6.76 8.04 3.08
N HIS A 53 7.24 6.82 3.29
CA HIS A 53 8.68 6.56 3.34
C HIS A 53 9.34 6.77 1.98
N ARG A 54 8.64 6.37 0.90
CA ARG A 54 9.10 6.57 -0.48
C ARG A 54 7.92 6.95 -1.36
N SER A 55 8.20 7.58 -2.49
CA SER A 55 7.17 7.92 -3.46
C SER A 55 7.68 7.74 -4.88
N HIS A 56 6.74 7.50 -5.80
CA HIS A 56 7.05 7.33 -7.21
C HIS A 56 6.01 8.05 -8.05
N VAL A 57 6.45 8.63 -9.16
CA VAL A 57 5.57 9.24 -10.15
C VAL A 57 5.63 8.39 -11.41
N ILE A 58 4.52 7.72 -11.72
CA ILE A 58 4.43 6.87 -12.91
C ILE A 58 3.04 7.00 -13.56
N ASN A 59 2.92 6.53 -14.78
CA ASN A 59 1.61 6.33 -15.39
C ASN A 59 1.06 4.97 -14.92
N MET A 60 0.18 4.99 -13.94
CA MET A 60 -0.39 3.76 -13.35
C MET A 60 -1.33 3.03 -14.30
N ALA A 61 -1.74 3.66 -15.40
CA ALA A 61 -2.55 3.01 -16.43
C ALA A 61 -1.69 2.21 -17.42
N ASP A 62 -0.38 2.37 -17.36
CA ASP A 62 0.56 1.61 -18.18
C ASP A 62 0.90 0.29 -17.46
N PRO A 63 0.48 -0.87 -18.00
CA PRO A 63 0.71 -2.16 -17.35
C PRO A 63 2.20 -2.45 -17.10
N ALA A 64 3.06 -2.11 -18.04
CA ALA A 64 4.49 -2.38 -17.92
C ALA A 64 5.12 -1.53 -16.82
N ALA A 65 4.76 -0.25 -16.74
CA ALA A 65 5.28 0.64 -15.70
C ALA A 65 4.82 0.20 -14.32
N LEU A 66 3.54 -0.18 -14.18
CA LEU A 66 2.99 -0.66 -12.92
C LEU A 66 3.69 -1.93 -12.46
N ARG A 67 3.83 -2.92 -13.35
CA ARG A 67 4.49 -4.16 -12.99
C ARG A 67 5.95 -3.96 -12.60
N ALA A 68 6.68 -3.14 -13.36
CA ALA A 68 8.08 -2.85 -13.06
C ALA A 68 8.24 -2.24 -11.68
N LEU A 69 7.34 -1.33 -11.29
CA LEU A 69 7.40 -0.71 -9.98
C LEU A 69 7.11 -1.72 -8.87
N VAL A 70 6.11 -2.56 -9.04
CA VAL A 70 5.79 -3.59 -8.04
C VAL A 70 6.95 -4.58 -7.89
N GLU A 71 7.56 -4.98 -8.98
CA GLU A 71 8.72 -5.88 -8.93
C GLU A 71 9.92 -5.24 -8.25
N ALA A 72 10.13 -3.95 -8.46
CA ALA A 72 11.25 -3.22 -7.85
C ALA A 72 11.04 -3.01 -6.36
N GLU A 73 9.84 -2.59 -5.96
CA GLU A 73 9.55 -2.27 -4.56
C GLU A 73 9.15 -3.48 -3.72
N ARG A 74 8.61 -4.50 -4.34
CA ARG A 74 8.15 -5.72 -3.68
C ARG A 74 7.23 -5.45 -2.49
N PRO A 75 6.12 -4.72 -2.70
CA PRO A 75 5.17 -4.49 -1.62
C PRO A 75 4.45 -5.80 -1.25
N HIS A 76 4.06 -5.92 0.01
CA HIS A 76 3.22 -7.03 0.45
C HIS A 76 1.77 -6.79 0.08
N LEU A 77 1.34 -5.52 0.18
CA LEU A 77 0.00 -5.09 -0.18
C LEU A 77 0.06 -3.95 -1.17
N VAL A 78 -0.89 -3.96 -2.10
CA VAL A 78 -1.13 -2.84 -3.02
C VAL A 78 -2.56 -2.36 -2.80
N VAL A 79 -2.73 -1.06 -2.56
CA VAL A 79 -4.03 -0.44 -2.33
C VAL A 79 -4.33 0.52 -3.48
N PRO A 80 -5.20 0.14 -4.44
CA PRO A 80 -5.61 1.06 -5.50
C PRO A 80 -6.62 2.07 -4.95
N GLU A 81 -6.31 3.36 -5.04
CA GLU A 81 -7.16 4.44 -4.55
C GLU A 81 -7.94 5.12 -5.68
N ILE A 82 -7.44 5.08 -6.91
CA ILE A 82 -8.06 5.74 -8.06
C ILE A 82 -8.42 4.72 -9.12
N GLU A 83 -9.30 5.13 -10.06
CA GLU A 83 -9.78 4.25 -11.13
C GLU A 83 -8.84 4.16 -12.33
N ALA A 84 -8.02 5.20 -12.55
CA ALA A 84 -7.12 5.27 -13.70
C ALA A 84 -5.87 4.40 -13.50
N ILE A 85 -6.07 3.10 -13.36
CA ILE A 85 -5.03 2.12 -13.09
C ILE A 85 -5.18 0.94 -14.05
N ALA A 86 -4.07 0.30 -14.41
CA ALA A 86 -4.08 -0.92 -15.21
C ALA A 86 -4.62 -2.10 -14.38
N THR A 87 -5.94 -2.17 -14.24
CA THR A 87 -6.63 -3.13 -13.38
C THR A 87 -6.32 -4.57 -13.72
N GLU A 88 -6.28 -4.90 -15.03
CA GLU A 88 -5.96 -6.26 -15.45
C GLU A 88 -4.55 -6.67 -15.05
N GLU A 89 -3.61 -5.74 -15.07
CA GLU A 89 -2.25 -6.02 -14.62
C GLU A 89 -2.19 -6.26 -13.11
N LEU A 90 -2.99 -5.52 -12.32
CA LEU A 90 -3.11 -5.77 -10.88
C LEU A 90 -3.61 -7.19 -10.61
N LEU A 91 -4.58 -7.66 -11.39
CA LEU A 91 -5.09 -9.03 -11.25
C LEU A 91 -3.99 -10.06 -11.55
N ARG A 92 -3.16 -9.80 -12.56
CA ARG A 92 -2.03 -10.68 -12.89
C ARG A 92 -0.95 -10.65 -11.79
N ILE A 93 -0.67 -9.48 -11.25
CA ILE A 93 0.29 -9.30 -10.14
C ILE A 93 -0.16 -10.12 -8.94
N GLU A 94 -1.45 -10.08 -8.61
CA GLU A 94 -2.01 -10.86 -7.51
C GLU A 94 -1.97 -12.36 -7.82
N ALA A 95 -2.36 -12.74 -9.03
CA ALA A 95 -2.33 -14.16 -9.45
C ALA A 95 -0.92 -14.73 -9.45
N ASP A 96 0.08 -13.92 -9.78
CA ASP A 96 1.49 -14.32 -9.79
C ASP A 96 2.10 -14.35 -8.38
N GLY A 97 1.36 -13.94 -7.36
CA GLY A 97 1.85 -13.91 -5.99
C GLY A 97 2.84 -12.79 -5.70
N LEU A 98 2.91 -11.76 -6.53
CA LEU A 98 3.83 -10.65 -6.32
C LEU A 98 3.38 -9.73 -5.19
N ALA A 99 2.08 -9.55 -5.02
CA ALA A 99 1.51 -8.73 -3.97
C ALA A 99 0.04 -9.07 -3.80
N GLU A 100 -0.52 -8.79 -2.63
CA GLU A 100 -1.96 -8.88 -2.40
C GLU A 100 -2.58 -7.52 -2.68
N VAL A 101 -3.77 -7.51 -3.29
CA VAL A 101 -4.45 -6.26 -3.66
C VAL A 101 -5.69 -6.09 -2.79
N ILE A 102 -5.80 -4.93 -2.12
CA ILE A 102 -6.93 -4.61 -1.25
C ILE A 102 -7.60 -3.33 -1.75
N PRO A 103 -8.92 -3.35 -2.00
CA PRO A 103 -9.65 -2.16 -2.41
C PRO A 103 -9.56 -1.02 -1.38
N THR A 104 -9.51 0.22 -1.86
CA THR A 104 -9.36 1.41 -1.01
C THR A 104 -10.44 1.51 0.05
N ALA A 105 -11.71 1.25 -0.31
CA ALA A 105 -12.80 1.36 0.64
C ALA A 105 -12.61 0.44 1.84
N ARG A 106 -12.16 -0.79 1.59
CA ARG A 106 -11.87 -1.74 2.67
C ARG A 106 -10.66 -1.29 3.47
N ALA A 107 -9.59 -0.84 2.80
CA ALA A 107 -8.40 -0.36 3.49
C ALA A 107 -8.71 0.83 4.37
N ALA A 108 -9.47 1.81 3.87
CA ALA A 108 -9.87 2.98 4.63
C ALA A 108 -10.69 2.59 5.86
N ASN A 109 -11.70 1.72 5.67
CA ASN A 109 -12.52 1.23 6.77
C ASN A 109 -11.69 0.55 7.85
N LEU A 110 -10.76 -0.29 7.45
CA LEU A 110 -9.94 -1.05 8.38
C LEU A 110 -8.90 -0.19 9.10
N THR A 111 -8.40 0.88 8.45
CA THR A 111 -7.34 1.71 9.03
C THR A 111 -7.85 2.95 9.76
N MET A 112 -9.08 3.38 9.51
CA MET A 112 -9.64 4.59 10.13
C MET A 112 -10.23 4.36 11.51
N ASN A 113 -10.45 3.12 11.92
CA ASN A 113 -10.85 2.82 13.28
C ASN A 113 -9.88 1.84 13.93
N ARG A 114 -9.83 1.88 15.25
CA ARG A 114 -8.86 1.12 16.03
C ARG A 114 -8.99 -0.39 15.83
N GLU A 115 -10.22 -0.87 15.79
CA GLU A 115 -10.50 -2.29 15.56
C GLU A 115 -10.14 -2.70 14.15
N GLY A 116 -10.40 -1.84 13.18
CA GLY A 116 -10.04 -2.05 11.79
C GLY A 116 -8.53 -2.18 11.59
N ILE A 117 -7.75 -1.33 12.26
CA ILE A 117 -6.28 -1.40 12.20
C ILE A 117 -5.78 -2.75 12.69
N ARG A 118 -6.32 -3.23 13.82
CA ARG A 118 -5.94 -4.53 14.36
C ARG A 118 -6.29 -5.67 13.42
N ARG A 119 -7.47 -5.60 12.81
CA ARG A 119 -7.93 -6.60 11.86
C ARG A 119 -7.08 -6.62 10.61
N LEU A 120 -6.75 -5.45 10.08
CA LEU A 120 -5.84 -5.33 8.94
C LEU A 120 -4.50 -5.98 9.25
N ALA A 121 -3.93 -5.68 10.41
CA ALA A 121 -2.66 -6.24 10.83
C ALA A 121 -2.71 -7.76 10.94
N ALA A 122 -3.75 -8.29 11.58
CA ALA A 122 -3.86 -9.73 11.83
C ALA A 122 -4.23 -10.53 10.58
N GLU A 123 -5.20 -10.05 9.82
CA GLU A 123 -5.78 -10.83 8.72
C GLU A 123 -5.06 -10.62 7.39
N GLU A 124 -4.68 -9.38 7.08
CA GLU A 124 -4.14 -9.04 5.77
C GLU A 124 -2.62 -9.01 5.75
N LEU A 125 -1.99 -8.54 6.80
CA LEU A 125 -0.53 -8.44 6.86
C LEU A 125 0.11 -9.62 7.62
N GLY A 126 -0.68 -10.46 8.26
CA GLY A 126 -0.16 -11.56 9.05
C GLY A 126 0.62 -11.10 10.28
N LEU A 127 0.25 -9.96 10.85
CA LEU A 127 0.94 -9.36 11.98
C LEU A 127 0.27 -9.75 13.28
N PRO A 128 1.03 -9.84 14.41
CA PRO A 128 0.42 -10.08 15.70
C PRO A 128 -0.40 -8.87 16.15
N THR A 129 -1.48 -9.13 16.87
CA THR A 129 -2.30 -8.08 17.46
C THR A 129 -2.22 -8.14 18.96
N SER A 130 -2.39 -6.98 19.60
CA SER A 130 -2.55 -6.94 21.06
C SER A 130 -3.91 -7.49 21.46
N PRO A 131 -3.99 -8.25 22.54
CA PRO A 131 -5.27 -8.72 23.07
C PRO A 131 -6.18 -7.57 23.47
#